data_7fe30b6f3306982c2fe6fa1aeb18433c
#
_entry.id   7fe30b6f3306982c2fe6fa1aeb18433c
#
_cell.length_a   1.000
_cell.length_b   1.000
_cell.length_c   1.000
_cell.angle_alpha   90.00
_cell.angle_beta   90.00
_cell.angle_gamma   90.00
#
_symmetry.space_group_name_H-M   'P 1'
#
loop_
_entity.id
_entity.type
_entity.pdbx_description
1 polymer ?
#
loop_
_entity_poly.entity_id
_entity_poly.type
_entity_poly.pdbx_seq_one_letter_code
_entity_poly.pdbx_strand_id
1 'polypeptide(L)'
;MPNASTMTLLVVIIILALVFDYINGFHDAANSIATIVSTKVLTPFQAVLWAAFFNVVAFFIFSDHNVANTIAKTVHQEVITLPVIFSGLIAAIIWNLLTWWFGIPSSSSHTLIGGFAGAAIAHAGFNSIEVDKITKTLAFIFIAPLMGMVIAAFISIVTIIQNIWLKLAIIITSVFLTVTFIPFNPIIKWGMIVVAAIFILSYIVDHFHNPPSAYKTGNMYKRLQLLSSAAFSIGHGGNDAQKVMGIIAAALVAAGQLDDIKNMPVWVPIACYAAIGLGTLSGGWRIVKTMGTRITKVTPLEGVSAETAGAITLFMTEKMGIPVSTTHTITGSIIGVGATKRLSAVRWGVTVNLLWAWILTIPVSAIMAAVVYFITRIFN
;
A
#
# COMPACT_ATOMS: atom_id res chain seq x y z
N MET A 1 -24.17 7.76 28.41
CA MET A 1 -24.48 7.71 26.96
C MET A 1 -23.93 8.98 26.32
N PRO A 2 -23.28 8.93 25.17
CA PRO A 2 -22.84 10.12 24.46
C PRO A 2 -24.06 11.00 24.11
N ASN A 3 -23.89 12.30 24.13
CA ASN A 3 -24.96 13.23 23.76
C ASN A 3 -25.21 13.20 22.23
N ALA A 4 -26.34 13.74 21.78
CA ALA A 4 -26.74 13.71 20.37
C ALA A 4 -25.69 14.39 19.46
N SER A 5 -25.02 15.44 19.89
CA SER A 5 -23.96 16.13 19.12
C SER A 5 -22.72 15.28 18.93
N THR A 6 -22.29 14.53 19.97
CA THR A 6 -21.16 13.60 19.89
C THR A 6 -21.45 12.47 18.88
N MET A 7 -22.67 11.92 18.89
CA MET A 7 -23.07 10.88 17.94
C MET A 7 -23.13 11.41 16.50
N THR A 8 -23.64 12.62 16.30
CA THR A 8 -23.66 13.25 14.97
C THR A 8 -22.21 13.44 14.44
N LEU A 9 -21.31 13.95 15.27
CA LEU A 9 -19.92 14.15 14.88
C LEU A 9 -19.22 12.82 14.59
N LEU A 10 -19.49 11.77 15.38
CA LEU A 10 -18.96 10.42 15.13
C LEU A 10 -19.42 9.89 13.76
N VAL A 11 -20.69 10.01 13.42
CA VAL A 11 -21.21 9.58 12.11
C VAL A 11 -20.53 10.35 10.98
N VAL A 12 -20.38 11.67 11.11
CA VAL A 12 -19.65 12.49 10.12
C VAL A 12 -18.20 12.01 9.96
N ILE A 13 -17.51 11.71 11.05
CA ILE A 13 -16.13 11.22 11.01
C ILE A 13 -16.05 9.86 10.31
N ILE A 14 -16.97 8.93 10.57
CA ILE A 14 -17.01 7.63 9.89
C ILE A 14 -17.21 7.82 8.38
N ILE A 15 -18.13 8.69 7.98
CA ILE A 15 -18.36 9.02 6.57
C ILE A 15 -17.08 9.61 5.94
N LEU A 16 -16.43 10.57 6.60
CA LEU A 16 -15.18 11.17 6.13
C LEU A 16 -14.04 10.15 6.03
N ALA A 17 -13.95 9.23 6.98
CA ALA A 17 -12.96 8.15 6.95
C ALA A 17 -13.18 7.22 5.74
N LEU A 18 -14.41 6.85 5.44
CA LEU A 18 -14.75 6.04 4.26
C LEU A 18 -14.57 6.83 2.96
N VAL A 19 -14.85 8.14 2.94
CA VAL A 19 -14.54 9.04 1.81
C VAL A 19 -13.03 9.12 1.60
N PHE A 20 -12.25 9.24 2.68
CA PHE A 20 -10.79 9.20 2.58
C PHE A 20 -10.30 7.86 2.01
N ASP A 21 -10.89 6.73 2.45
CA ASP A 21 -10.50 5.40 1.95
C ASP A 21 -10.86 5.20 0.48
N TYR A 22 -12.02 5.72 0.04
CA TYR A 22 -12.38 5.78 -1.37
C TYR A 22 -11.38 6.62 -2.18
N ILE A 23 -11.00 7.81 -1.67
CA ILE A 23 -10.00 8.69 -2.28
C ILE A 23 -8.63 7.99 -2.33
N ASN A 24 -8.23 7.31 -1.25
CA ASN A 24 -7.04 6.48 -1.21
C ASN A 24 -7.09 5.40 -2.29
N GLY A 25 -8.21 4.69 -2.42
CA GLY A 25 -8.41 3.65 -3.43
C GLY A 25 -8.19 4.16 -4.86
N PHE A 26 -8.74 5.33 -5.24
CA PHE A 26 -8.52 5.85 -6.60
C PHE A 26 -7.16 6.54 -6.77
N HIS A 27 -6.64 7.21 -5.75
CA HIS A 27 -5.31 7.80 -5.76
C HIS A 27 -4.24 6.74 -5.96
N ASP A 28 -4.32 5.67 -5.18
CA ASP A 28 -3.34 4.60 -5.12
C ASP A 28 -3.67 3.42 -6.06
N ALA A 29 -4.79 3.47 -6.83
CA ALA A 29 -5.05 2.52 -7.91
C ALA A 29 -3.83 2.35 -8.84
N ALA A 30 -3.09 3.45 -9.08
CA ALA A 30 -1.88 3.44 -9.88
C ALA A 30 -0.82 2.44 -9.37
N ASN A 31 -0.73 2.22 -8.07
CA ASN A 31 0.22 1.29 -7.47
C ASN A 31 0.00 -0.14 -7.96
N SER A 32 -1.27 -0.54 -8.08
CA SER A 32 -1.69 -1.88 -8.50
C SER A 32 -1.78 -2.04 -10.02
N ILE A 33 -2.03 -0.96 -10.78
CA ILE A 33 -2.35 -1.08 -12.21
C ILE A 33 -1.30 -0.50 -13.16
N ALA A 34 -0.39 0.38 -12.69
CA ALA A 34 0.52 1.09 -13.58
C ALA A 34 1.45 0.15 -14.38
N THR A 35 1.95 -0.89 -13.76
CA THR A 35 2.81 -1.90 -14.39
C THR A 35 2.04 -2.73 -15.41
N ILE A 36 0.91 -3.33 -15.03
CA ILE A 36 0.15 -4.24 -15.87
C ILE A 36 -0.52 -3.53 -17.08
N VAL A 37 -0.87 -2.25 -16.93
CA VAL A 37 -1.36 -1.40 -18.02
C VAL A 37 -0.23 -1.00 -18.96
N SER A 38 0.94 -0.59 -18.40
CA SER A 38 2.08 -0.17 -19.22
C SER A 38 2.70 -1.31 -20.03
N THR A 39 2.63 -2.54 -19.53
CA THR A 39 3.05 -3.78 -20.23
C THR A 39 2.00 -4.30 -21.22
N LYS A 40 0.81 -3.69 -21.24
CA LYS A 40 -0.34 -4.06 -22.11
C LYS A 40 -0.81 -5.51 -21.87
N VAL A 41 -0.71 -6.01 -20.64
CA VAL A 41 -1.27 -7.31 -20.25
C VAL A 41 -2.77 -7.22 -20.05
N LEU A 42 -3.24 -6.15 -19.41
CA LEU A 42 -4.64 -5.81 -19.28
C LEU A 42 -4.93 -4.44 -19.89
N THR A 43 -6.14 -4.27 -20.42
CA THR A 43 -6.65 -2.93 -20.76
C THR A 43 -6.86 -2.12 -19.47
N PRO A 44 -6.87 -0.78 -19.54
CA PRO A 44 -7.10 0.07 -18.37
C PRO A 44 -8.34 -0.35 -17.56
N PHE A 45 -9.46 -0.61 -18.20
CA PHE A 45 -10.70 -1.02 -17.54
C PHE A 45 -10.56 -2.41 -16.85
N GLN A 46 -9.97 -3.39 -17.55
CA GLN A 46 -9.71 -4.71 -16.97
C GLN A 46 -8.76 -4.62 -15.76
N ALA A 47 -7.76 -3.75 -15.82
CA ALA A 47 -6.78 -3.59 -14.75
C ALA A 47 -7.42 -3.04 -13.46
N VAL A 48 -8.31 -2.04 -13.55
CA VAL A 48 -9.01 -1.53 -12.34
C VAL A 48 -9.99 -2.54 -11.77
N LEU A 49 -10.71 -3.30 -12.61
CA LEU A 49 -11.57 -4.40 -12.14
C LEU A 49 -10.76 -5.47 -11.43
N TRP A 50 -9.63 -5.87 -12.00
CA TRP A 50 -8.72 -6.86 -11.44
C TRP A 50 -8.17 -6.41 -10.09
N ALA A 51 -7.61 -5.20 -10.03
CA ALA A 51 -7.05 -4.65 -8.81
C ALA A 51 -8.10 -4.45 -7.71
N ALA A 52 -9.27 -3.90 -8.04
CA ALA A 52 -10.35 -3.70 -7.09
C ALA A 52 -10.86 -5.03 -6.50
N PHE A 53 -11.03 -6.06 -7.33
CA PHE A 53 -11.42 -7.39 -6.88
C PHE A 53 -10.41 -7.95 -5.86
N PHE A 54 -9.11 -7.89 -6.17
CA PHE A 54 -8.08 -8.42 -5.27
C PHE A 54 -7.83 -7.55 -4.04
N ASN A 55 -8.08 -6.24 -4.10
CA ASN A 55 -8.10 -5.39 -2.92
C ASN A 55 -9.19 -5.85 -1.93
N VAL A 56 -10.39 -6.23 -2.42
CA VAL A 56 -11.47 -6.75 -1.57
C VAL A 56 -11.17 -8.17 -1.07
N VAL A 57 -10.53 -9.02 -1.89
CA VAL A 57 -10.09 -10.37 -1.47
C VAL A 57 -9.17 -10.33 -0.24
N ALA A 58 -8.42 -9.24 -0.05
CA ALA A 58 -7.56 -9.03 1.11
C ALA A 58 -8.32 -9.14 2.45
N PHE A 59 -9.62 -8.83 2.49
CA PHE A 59 -10.49 -9.01 3.67
C PHE A 59 -10.44 -10.45 4.22
N PHE A 60 -10.39 -11.45 3.34
CA PHE A 60 -10.39 -12.86 3.74
C PHE A 60 -9.01 -13.38 4.16
N ILE A 61 -7.94 -12.61 3.88
CA ILE A 61 -6.55 -13.01 4.09
C ILE A 61 -5.97 -12.37 5.36
N PHE A 62 -6.28 -11.09 5.60
CA PHE A 62 -5.75 -10.32 6.72
C PHE A 62 -6.80 -10.17 7.83
N SER A 63 -6.76 -11.09 8.80
CA SER A 63 -7.68 -11.12 9.95
C SER A 63 -7.13 -10.43 11.20
N ASP A 64 -5.78 -10.28 11.31
CA ASP A 64 -5.12 -9.83 12.55
C ASP A 64 -5.20 -8.30 12.75
N HIS A 65 -5.47 -7.53 11.69
CA HIS A 65 -5.56 -6.06 11.68
C HIS A 65 -4.38 -5.34 12.37
N ASN A 66 -3.16 -5.87 12.20
CA ASN A 66 -1.95 -5.38 12.89
C ASN A 66 -1.63 -3.91 12.56
N VAL A 67 -1.82 -3.50 11.30
CA VAL A 67 -1.59 -2.13 10.86
C VAL A 67 -2.62 -1.18 11.47
N ALA A 68 -3.91 -1.59 11.56
CA ALA A 68 -4.96 -0.80 12.19
C ALA A 68 -4.62 -0.46 13.65
N ASN A 69 -4.16 -1.46 14.41
CA ASN A 69 -3.72 -1.26 15.80
C ASN A 69 -2.55 -0.27 15.90
N THR A 70 -1.62 -0.27 14.96
CA THR A 70 -0.49 0.66 14.96
C THR A 70 -0.94 2.08 14.65
N ILE A 71 -1.79 2.29 13.66
CA ILE A 71 -2.33 3.61 13.30
C ILE A 71 -3.08 4.22 14.46
N ALA A 72 -3.99 3.48 15.08
CA ALA A 72 -4.77 3.96 16.20
C ALA A 72 -3.90 4.33 17.43
N LYS A 73 -2.70 3.75 17.54
CA LYS A 73 -1.74 4.01 18.63
C LYS A 73 -0.61 4.97 18.23
N THR A 74 -0.74 5.70 17.15
CA THR A 74 0.26 6.72 16.72
C THR A 74 0.22 7.96 17.62
N VAL A 75 -0.94 8.22 18.22
CA VAL A 75 -1.21 9.28 19.19
C VAL A 75 -1.62 8.65 20.51
N HIS A 76 -1.25 9.27 21.64
CA HIS A 76 -1.68 8.81 22.96
C HIS A 76 -3.20 8.79 23.08
N GLN A 77 -3.77 7.72 23.62
CA GLN A 77 -5.22 7.52 23.68
C GLN A 77 -5.96 8.68 24.37
N GLU A 78 -5.34 9.26 25.39
CA GLU A 78 -5.91 10.38 26.17
C GLU A 78 -6.11 11.65 25.34
N VAL A 79 -5.37 11.79 24.24
CA VAL A 79 -5.39 12.95 23.34
C VAL A 79 -6.32 12.71 22.14
N ILE A 80 -6.73 11.47 21.90
CA ILE A 80 -7.60 11.14 20.78
C ILE A 80 -9.01 11.63 21.06
N THR A 81 -9.38 12.73 20.41
CA THR A 81 -10.73 13.32 20.46
C THR A 81 -11.35 13.35 19.07
N LEU A 82 -12.67 13.41 18.99
CA LEU A 82 -13.36 13.49 17.70
C LEU A 82 -12.92 14.70 16.85
N PRO A 83 -12.72 15.91 17.41
CA PRO A 83 -12.17 17.04 16.65
C PRO A 83 -10.76 16.82 16.12
N VAL A 84 -9.88 16.09 16.84
CA VAL A 84 -8.53 15.74 16.38
C VAL A 84 -8.63 14.81 15.15
N ILE A 85 -9.45 13.77 15.23
CA ILE A 85 -9.66 12.82 14.11
C ILE A 85 -10.27 13.54 12.91
N PHE A 86 -11.30 14.34 13.12
CA PHE A 86 -11.95 15.15 12.08
C PHE A 86 -10.95 16.00 11.33
N SER A 87 -10.11 16.76 12.06
CA SER A 87 -9.12 17.67 11.48
C SER A 87 -8.05 16.94 10.69
N GLY A 88 -7.58 15.80 11.21
CA GLY A 88 -6.63 14.93 10.52
C GLY A 88 -7.19 14.36 9.21
N LEU A 89 -8.45 13.89 9.21
CA LEU A 89 -9.11 13.38 8.00
C LEU A 89 -9.32 14.46 6.94
N ILE A 90 -9.80 15.65 7.32
CA ILE A 90 -9.99 16.76 6.37
C ILE A 90 -8.66 17.13 5.70
N ALA A 91 -7.59 17.27 6.48
CA ALA A 91 -6.26 17.56 5.92
C ALA A 91 -5.78 16.46 4.98
N ALA A 92 -5.99 15.20 5.36
CA ALA A 92 -5.61 14.05 4.55
C ALA A 92 -6.40 13.98 3.22
N ILE A 93 -7.69 14.24 3.25
CA ILE A 93 -8.53 14.32 2.05
C ILE A 93 -8.03 15.42 1.11
N ILE A 94 -7.83 16.62 1.63
CA ILE A 94 -7.39 17.78 0.83
C ILE A 94 -6.02 17.48 0.19
N TRP A 95 -5.05 16.96 0.96
CA TRP A 95 -3.72 16.66 0.44
C TRP A 95 -3.74 15.57 -0.64
N ASN A 96 -4.49 14.47 -0.43
CA ASN A 96 -4.63 13.41 -1.43
C ASN A 96 -5.27 13.93 -2.72
N LEU A 97 -6.29 14.77 -2.64
CA LEU A 97 -6.93 15.37 -3.81
C LEU A 97 -5.98 16.31 -4.55
N LEU A 98 -5.20 17.14 -3.84
CA LEU A 98 -4.21 18.02 -4.45
C LEU A 98 -3.12 17.23 -5.17
N THR A 99 -2.52 16.25 -4.52
CA THR A 99 -1.46 15.43 -5.13
C THR A 99 -1.96 14.61 -6.31
N TRP A 100 -3.18 14.08 -6.23
CA TRP A 100 -3.82 13.42 -7.37
C TRP A 100 -4.04 14.41 -8.53
N TRP A 101 -4.52 15.63 -8.24
CA TRP A 101 -4.76 16.64 -9.28
C TRP A 101 -3.48 16.97 -10.06
N PHE A 102 -2.36 17.08 -9.39
CA PHE A 102 -1.06 17.33 -10.01
C PHE A 102 -0.38 16.05 -10.56
N GLY A 103 -0.97 14.87 -10.37
CA GLY A 103 -0.39 13.59 -10.80
C GLY A 103 0.89 13.22 -10.06
N ILE A 104 1.01 13.66 -8.81
CA ILE A 104 2.14 13.39 -7.92
C ILE A 104 1.83 12.12 -7.13
N PRO A 105 2.58 11.01 -7.30
CA PRO A 105 2.40 9.79 -6.52
C PRO A 105 2.94 9.99 -5.10
N SER A 106 2.12 10.59 -4.24
CA SER A 106 2.37 10.75 -2.82
C SER A 106 1.86 9.53 -2.04
N SER A 107 2.10 9.52 -0.73
CA SER A 107 1.67 8.43 0.15
C SER A 107 0.43 8.83 0.93
N SER A 108 -0.71 8.20 0.64
CA SER A 108 -1.94 8.35 1.43
C SER A 108 -1.76 7.94 2.89
N SER A 109 -0.89 6.95 3.15
CA SER A 109 -0.52 6.53 4.51
C SER A 109 0.17 7.62 5.31
N HIS A 110 1.16 8.26 4.70
CA HIS A 110 1.91 9.34 5.35
C HIS A 110 1.04 10.59 5.51
N THR A 111 0.14 10.84 4.57
CA THR A 111 -0.85 11.90 4.65
C THR A 111 -1.76 11.71 5.86
N LEU A 112 -2.26 10.50 6.07
CA LEU A 112 -3.14 10.18 7.19
C LEU A 112 -2.41 10.29 8.54
N ILE A 113 -1.20 9.72 8.63
CA ILE A 113 -0.37 9.76 9.85
C ILE A 113 0.04 11.20 10.17
N GLY A 114 0.48 11.96 9.17
CA GLY A 114 0.83 13.36 9.34
C GLY A 114 -0.37 14.20 9.78
N GLY A 115 -1.52 14.00 9.15
CA GLY A 115 -2.77 14.67 9.51
C GLY A 115 -3.20 14.37 10.95
N PHE A 116 -3.18 13.11 11.36
CA PHE A 116 -3.56 12.70 12.70
C PHE A 116 -2.59 13.22 13.76
N ALA A 117 -1.28 13.07 13.53
CA ALA A 117 -0.25 13.59 14.44
C ALA A 117 -0.27 15.13 14.54
N GLY A 118 -0.43 15.84 13.41
CA GLY A 118 -0.47 17.29 13.38
C GLY A 118 -1.68 17.87 14.14
N ALA A 119 -2.86 17.27 14.00
CA ALA A 119 -4.04 17.65 14.77
C ALA A 119 -3.85 17.38 16.27
N ALA A 120 -3.24 16.25 16.64
CA ALA A 120 -2.95 15.91 18.03
C ALA A 120 -1.93 16.89 18.66
N ILE A 121 -0.88 17.25 17.93
CA ILE A 121 0.11 18.25 18.36
C ILE A 121 -0.56 19.61 18.56
N ALA A 122 -1.45 20.02 17.67
CA ALA A 122 -2.21 21.27 17.80
C ALA A 122 -3.17 21.25 19.01
N HIS A 123 -3.68 20.06 19.37
CA HIS A 123 -4.56 19.87 20.53
C HIS A 123 -3.82 19.90 21.87
N ALA A 124 -2.73 19.11 22.00
CA ALA A 124 -2.09 18.82 23.29
C ALA A 124 -0.54 18.95 23.28
N GLY A 125 0.03 19.52 22.21
CA GLY A 125 1.48 19.70 22.08
C GLY A 125 2.22 18.44 21.62
N PHE A 126 3.55 18.54 21.53
CA PHE A 126 4.40 17.45 20.98
C PHE A 126 4.40 16.16 21.82
N ASN A 127 4.09 16.25 23.10
CA ASN A 127 3.99 15.08 23.97
C ASN A 127 2.75 14.21 23.71
N SER A 128 1.91 14.62 22.77
CA SER A 128 0.71 13.87 22.36
C SER A 128 0.96 12.68 21.44
N ILE A 129 2.16 12.59 20.87
CA ILE A 129 2.51 11.56 19.89
C ILE A 129 3.36 10.45 20.47
N GLU A 130 3.13 9.23 20.02
CA GLU A 130 3.96 8.06 20.31
C GLU A 130 5.23 8.09 19.44
N VAL A 131 6.32 8.64 19.99
CA VAL A 131 7.59 8.89 19.28
C VAL A 131 8.11 7.62 18.59
N ASP A 132 8.07 6.47 19.26
CA ASP A 132 8.53 5.20 18.70
C ASP A 132 7.75 4.79 17.45
N LYS A 133 6.43 5.01 17.43
CA LYS A 133 5.58 4.68 16.27
C LYS A 133 5.87 5.62 15.10
N ILE A 134 5.98 6.91 15.39
CA ILE A 134 6.32 7.92 14.36
C ILE A 134 7.71 7.66 13.80
N THR A 135 8.73 7.43 14.65
CA THR A 135 10.10 7.16 14.22
C THR A 135 10.20 5.91 13.36
N LYS A 136 9.50 4.83 13.73
CA LYS A 136 9.42 3.61 12.89
C LYS A 136 8.78 3.91 11.55
N THR A 137 7.67 4.64 11.52
CA THR A 137 7.02 5.01 10.25
C THR A 137 7.94 5.86 9.38
N LEU A 138 8.63 6.85 9.95
CA LEU A 138 9.62 7.69 9.24
C LEU A 138 10.77 6.86 8.67
N ALA A 139 11.30 5.90 9.44
CA ALA A 139 12.34 4.99 8.96
C ALA A 139 11.85 4.16 7.75
N PHE A 140 10.60 3.69 7.79
CA PHE A 140 10.03 2.88 6.72
C PHE A 140 9.65 3.68 5.46
N ILE A 141 9.72 5.04 5.49
CA ILE A 141 9.68 5.85 4.25
C ILE A 141 10.81 5.42 3.31
N PHE A 142 11.98 5.10 3.87
CA PHE A 142 13.17 4.70 3.11
C PHE A 142 13.36 3.18 3.07
N ILE A 143 13.08 2.48 4.17
CA ILE A 143 13.31 1.03 4.27
C ILE A 143 12.38 0.26 3.33
N ALA A 144 11.08 0.58 3.25
CA ALA A 144 10.14 -0.17 2.43
C ALA A 144 10.45 -0.08 0.92
N PRO A 145 10.70 1.10 0.31
CA PRO A 145 11.11 1.16 -1.09
C PRO A 145 12.48 0.51 -1.33
N LEU A 146 13.41 0.58 -0.38
CA LEU A 146 14.71 -0.09 -0.49
C LEU A 146 14.55 -1.63 -0.46
N MET A 147 13.69 -2.15 0.43
CA MET A 147 13.34 -3.58 0.45
C MET A 147 12.72 -3.99 -0.88
N GLY A 148 11.71 -3.25 -1.37
CA GLY A 148 11.10 -3.49 -2.67
C GLY A 148 12.14 -3.49 -3.80
N MET A 149 13.06 -2.53 -3.79
CA MET A 149 14.14 -2.42 -4.78
C MET A 149 15.08 -3.63 -4.76
N VAL A 150 15.56 -4.04 -3.59
CA VAL A 150 16.50 -5.17 -3.44
C VAL A 150 15.82 -6.49 -3.83
N ILE A 151 14.59 -6.72 -3.34
CA ILE A 151 13.84 -7.95 -3.67
C ILE A 151 13.53 -8.00 -5.17
N ALA A 152 13.12 -6.87 -5.77
CA ALA A 152 12.84 -6.79 -7.21
C ALA A 152 14.09 -7.02 -8.06
N ALA A 153 15.22 -6.46 -7.65
CA ALA A 153 16.52 -6.71 -8.30
C ALA A 153 16.89 -8.21 -8.20
N PHE A 154 16.74 -8.82 -7.03
CA PHE A 154 17.00 -10.25 -6.84
C PHE A 154 16.11 -11.11 -7.74
N ILE A 155 14.78 -10.88 -7.72
CA ILE A 155 13.84 -11.63 -8.58
C ILE A 155 14.20 -11.43 -10.05
N SER A 156 14.50 -10.20 -10.48
CA SER A 156 14.87 -9.89 -11.85
C SER A 156 16.13 -10.65 -12.29
N ILE A 157 17.15 -10.72 -11.44
CA ILE A 157 18.37 -11.50 -11.70
C ILE A 157 18.05 -12.98 -11.81
N VAL A 158 17.24 -13.55 -10.89
CA VAL A 158 16.85 -14.96 -10.93
C VAL A 158 16.09 -15.29 -12.21
N THR A 159 15.20 -14.40 -12.67
CA THR A 159 14.41 -14.64 -13.90
C THR A 159 15.27 -14.73 -15.16
N ILE A 160 16.41 -14.07 -15.24
CA ILE A 160 17.30 -14.08 -16.40
C ILE A 160 18.33 -15.23 -16.38
N ILE A 161 18.47 -16.00 -15.28
CA ILE A 161 19.35 -17.16 -15.20
C ILE A 161 18.97 -18.17 -16.28
N GLN A 162 19.94 -18.58 -17.11
CA GLN A 162 19.73 -19.53 -18.21
C GLN A 162 19.61 -20.98 -17.70
N ASN A 163 20.41 -21.33 -16.69
CA ASN A 163 20.39 -22.67 -16.12
C ASN A 163 19.08 -22.88 -15.33
N ILE A 164 18.20 -23.72 -15.89
CA ILE A 164 16.89 -23.98 -15.31
C ILE A 164 17.01 -24.58 -13.89
N TRP A 165 17.91 -25.53 -13.67
CA TRP A 165 18.07 -26.19 -12.38
C TRP A 165 18.53 -25.21 -11.28
N LEU A 166 19.48 -24.33 -11.61
CA LEU A 166 19.91 -23.27 -10.69
C LEU A 166 18.77 -22.29 -10.39
N LYS A 167 18.01 -21.88 -11.40
CA LYS A 167 16.82 -21.02 -11.23
C LYS A 167 15.80 -21.65 -10.29
N LEU A 168 15.45 -22.91 -10.53
CA LEU A 168 14.48 -23.63 -9.69
C LEU A 168 14.99 -23.82 -8.26
N ALA A 169 16.27 -24.18 -8.09
CA ALA A 169 16.88 -24.31 -6.77
C ALA A 169 16.80 -23.02 -5.97
N ILE A 170 17.12 -21.86 -6.58
CA ILE A 170 17.03 -20.56 -5.92
C ILE A 170 15.59 -20.25 -5.52
N ILE A 171 14.61 -20.46 -6.42
CA ILE A 171 13.19 -20.20 -6.11
C ILE A 171 12.73 -21.07 -4.95
N ILE A 172 12.97 -22.40 -5.02
CA ILE A 172 12.56 -23.34 -3.98
C ILE A 172 13.19 -22.98 -2.64
N THR A 173 14.50 -22.73 -2.63
CA THR A 173 15.22 -22.36 -1.39
C THR A 173 14.68 -21.05 -0.81
N SER A 174 14.45 -20.03 -1.65
CA SER A 174 13.91 -18.74 -1.20
C SER A 174 12.53 -18.88 -0.58
N VAL A 175 11.64 -19.64 -1.22
CA VAL A 175 10.28 -19.89 -0.71
C VAL A 175 10.33 -20.72 0.57
N PHE A 176 11.15 -21.77 0.62
CA PHE A 176 11.35 -22.60 1.80
C PHE A 176 11.81 -21.76 3.01
N LEU A 177 12.84 -20.93 2.83
CA LEU A 177 13.34 -20.05 3.88
C LEU A 177 12.26 -19.05 4.34
N THR A 178 11.55 -18.44 3.40
CA THR A 178 10.49 -17.46 3.72
C THR A 178 9.35 -18.11 4.51
N VAL A 179 8.84 -19.26 4.07
CA VAL A 179 7.72 -19.95 4.73
C VAL A 179 8.12 -20.52 6.09
N THR A 180 9.38 -20.94 6.25
CA THR A 180 9.87 -21.52 7.50
C THR A 180 10.18 -20.46 8.56
N PHE A 181 10.89 -19.41 8.17
CA PHE A 181 11.41 -18.45 9.15
C PHE A 181 10.50 -17.24 9.38
N ILE A 182 9.62 -16.90 8.45
CA ILE A 182 8.68 -15.81 8.65
C ILE A 182 7.34 -16.35 9.17
N PRO A 183 6.85 -15.89 10.33
CA PRO A 183 5.63 -16.39 10.95
C PRO A 183 4.36 -15.82 10.31
N PHE A 184 4.21 -15.99 8.98
CA PHE A 184 2.98 -15.67 8.27
C PHE A 184 1.83 -16.58 8.70
N ASN A 185 0.60 -16.08 8.52
CA ASN A 185 -0.59 -16.91 8.71
C ASN A 185 -0.63 -18.06 7.66
N PRO A 186 -1.34 -19.17 7.95
CA PRO A 186 -1.37 -20.34 7.06
C PRO A 186 -1.84 -20.02 5.63
N ILE A 187 -2.79 -19.10 5.48
CA ILE A 187 -3.35 -18.72 4.16
C ILE A 187 -2.25 -18.08 3.30
N ILE A 188 -1.47 -17.16 3.87
CA ILE A 188 -0.34 -16.52 3.16
C ILE A 188 0.73 -17.54 2.81
N LYS A 189 1.10 -18.45 3.75
CA LYS A 189 2.09 -19.50 3.50
C LYS A 189 1.68 -20.41 2.34
N TRP A 190 0.47 -20.93 2.36
CA TRP A 190 -0.05 -21.74 1.27
C TRP A 190 -0.17 -20.99 -0.04
N GLY A 191 -0.62 -19.74 0.01
CA GLY A 191 -0.66 -18.85 -1.16
C GLY A 191 0.72 -18.68 -1.80
N MET A 192 1.76 -18.43 -1.01
CA MET A 192 3.14 -18.32 -1.50
C MET A 192 3.64 -19.61 -2.14
N ILE A 193 3.35 -20.76 -1.53
CA ILE A 193 3.73 -22.08 -2.09
C ILE A 193 3.03 -22.32 -3.43
N VAL A 194 1.72 -22.05 -3.52
CA VAL A 194 0.95 -22.22 -4.76
C VAL A 194 1.45 -21.28 -5.85
N VAL A 195 1.67 -20.02 -5.54
CA VAL A 195 2.24 -19.04 -6.49
C VAL A 195 3.61 -19.50 -6.98
N ALA A 196 4.50 -19.91 -6.08
CA ALA A 196 5.82 -20.41 -6.45
C ALA A 196 5.74 -21.68 -7.32
N ALA A 197 4.83 -22.60 -7.02
CA ALA A 197 4.61 -23.80 -7.83
C ALA A 197 4.15 -23.45 -9.25
N ILE A 198 3.27 -22.45 -9.41
CA ILE A 198 2.84 -21.96 -10.73
C ILE A 198 4.02 -21.37 -11.51
N PHE A 199 4.87 -20.57 -10.86
CA PHE A 199 6.09 -20.02 -11.49
C PHE A 199 7.05 -21.14 -11.91
N ILE A 200 7.34 -22.07 -11.01
CA ILE A 200 8.21 -23.24 -11.29
C ILE A 200 7.68 -24.03 -12.49
N LEU A 201 6.39 -24.38 -12.46
CA LEU A 201 5.75 -25.14 -13.53
C LEU A 201 5.82 -24.36 -14.87
N SER A 202 5.58 -23.05 -14.83
CA SER A 202 5.66 -22.20 -16.03
C SER A 202 7.06 -22.18 -16.63
N TYR A 203 8.11 -22.09 -15.80
CA TYR A 203 9.50 -22.16 -16.27
C TYR A 203 9.87 -23.53 -16.83
N ILE A 204 9.40 -24.62 -16.20
CA ILE A 204 9.62 -25.99 -16.68
C ILE A 204 8.96 -26.17 -18.05
N VAL A 205 7.69 -25.76 -18.18
CA VAL A 205 6.95 -25.87 -19.46
C VAL A 205 7.60 -25.03 -20.55
N ASP A 206 8.02 -23.79 -20.25
CA ASP A 206 8.70 -22.94 -21.22
C ASP A 206 10.04 -23.55 -21.67
N HIS A 207 10.78 -24.17 -20.76
CA HIS A 207 12.09 -24.76 -21.05
C HIS A 207 12.01 -26.07 -21.84
N PHE A 208 11.11 -26.99 -21.47
CA PHE A 208 11.10 -28.34 -22.03
C PHE A 208 10.08 -28.57 -23.15
N HIS A 209 8.95 -27.86 -23.16
CA HIS A 209 7.86 -28.11 -24.11
C HIS A 209 7.79 -27.04 -25.21
N ASN A 210 8.44 -25.92 -25.07
CA ASN A 210 8.42 -24.85 -26.04
C ASN A 210 9.81 -24.69 -26.69
N PRO A 211 9.93 -24.73 -28.03
CA PRO A 211 11.17 -24.30 -28.64
C PRO A 211 11.48 -22.85 -28.24
N PRO A 212 12.75 -22.52 -27.91
CA PRO A 212 13.13 -21.19 -27.45
C PRO A 212 12.59 -20.10 -28.40
N SER A 213 11.72 -19.24 -27.89
CA SER A 213 11.14 -18.16 -28.66
C SER A 213 10.80 -16.99 -27.72
N ALA A 214 11.32 -15.80 -28.05
CA ALA A 214 11.04 -14.57 -27.29
C ALA A 214 9.53 -14.29 -27.19
N TYR A 215 8.74 -14.66 -28.21
CA TYR A 215 7.30 -14.50 -28.21
C TYR A 215 6.62 -15.39 -27.15
N LYS A 216 7.00 -16.66 -27.06
CA LYS A 216 6.42 -17.63 -26.11
C LYS A 216 6.79 -17.27 -24.67
N THR A 217 8.07 -16.99 -24.41
CA THR A 217 8.54 -16.54 -23.11
C THR A 217 7.88 -15.22 -22.72
N GLY A 218 7.72 -14.28 -23.66
CA GLY A 218 6.98 -13.03 -23.41
C GLY A 218 5.52 -13.27 -23.01
N ASN A 219 4.83 -14.22 -23.65
CA ASN A 219 3.45 -14.57 -23.29
C ASN A 219 3.37 -15.31 -21.94
N MET A 220 4.36 -16.12 -21.59
CA MET A 220 4.46 -16.70 -20.24
C MET A 220 4.51 -15.60 -19.18
N TYR A 221 5.40 -14.60 -19.34
CA TYR A 221 5.48 -13.50 -18.38
C TYR A 221 4.21 -12.66 -18.33
N LYS A 222 3.49 -12.47 -19.43
CA LYS A 222 2.18 -11.79 -19.40
C LYS A 222 1.17 -12.54 -18.52
N ARG A 223 1.14 -13.87 -18.58
CA ARG A 223 0.26 -14.71 -17.72
C ARG A 223 0.70 -14.66 -16.26
N LEU A 224 1.99 -14.76 -16.00
CA LEU A 224 2.55 -14.63 -14.65
C LEU A 224 2.31 -13.25 -14.04
N GLN A 225 2.24 -12.20 -14.88
CA GLN A 225 1.95 -10.85 -14.42
C GLN A 225 0.52 -10.68 -13.91
N LEU A 226 -0.45 -11.45 -14.42
CA LEU A 226 -1.79 -11.50 -13.81
C LEU A 226 -1.73 -11.96 -12.35
N LEU A 227 -0.90 -12.97 -12.09
CA LEU A 227 -0.75 -13.53 -10.74
C LEU A 227 0.01 -12.57 -9.81
N SER A 228 1.12 -11.98 -10.27
CA SER A 228 1.89 -11.04 -9.46
C SER A 228 1.11 -9.75 -9.15
N SER A 229 0.35 -9.23 -10.12
CA SER A 229 -0.49 -8.05 -9.89
C SER A 229 -1.66 -8.34 -8.95
N ALA A 230 -2.23 -9.55 -8.98
CA ALA A 230 -3.21 -10.00 -8.01
C ALA A 230 -2.62 -10.04 -6.59
N ALA A 231 -1.45 -10.66 -6.43
CA ALA A 231 -0.75 -10.72 -5.14
C ALA A 231 -0.40 -9.33 -4.61
N PHE A 232 0.06 -8.42 -5.49
CA PHE A 232 0.34 -7.03 -5.11
C PHE A 232 -0.93 -6.30 -4.67
N SER A 233 -2.04 -6.46 -5.41
CA SER A 233 -3.33 -5.84 -5.07
C SER A 233 -3.88 -6.35 -3.73
N ILE A 234 -3.72 -7.64 -3.42
CA ILE A 234 -4.05 -8.20 -2.10
C ILE A 234 -3.22 -7.50 -1.01
N GLY A 235 -1.91 -7.40 -1.19
CA GLY A 235 -1.04 -6.71 -0.24
C GLY A 235 -1.37 -5.23 -0.08
N HIS A 236 -1.73 -4.56 -1.18
CA HIS A 236 -2.16 -3.16 -1.20
C HIS A 236 -3.45 -2.98 -0.41
N GLY A 237 -4.53 -3.71 -0.75
CA GLY A 237 -5.80 -3.64 -0.03
C GLY A 237 -5.65 -3.95 1.46
N GLY A 238 -4.89 -5.02 1.79
CA GLY A 238 -4.65 -5.43 3.18
C GLY A 238 -3.90 -4.39 4.00
N ASN A 239 -2.93 -3.68 3.41
CA ASN A 239 -2.19 -2.64 4.11
C ASN A 239 -3.00 -1.34 4.22
N ASP A 240 -3.67 -0.91 3.15
CA ASP A 240 -4.27 0.43 3.08
C ASP A 240 -5.64 0.50 3.76
N ALA A 241 -6.53 -0.47 3.58
CA ALA A 241 -7.82 -0.50 4.28
C ALA A 241 -7.65 -0.53 5.82
N GLN A 242 -6.65 -1.27 6.33
CA GLN A 242 -6.39 -1.33 7.77
C GLN A 242 -6.06 0.03 8.40
N LYS A 243 -5.47 0.97 7.65
CA LYS A 243 -5.15 2.31 8.18
C LYS A 243 -6.40 3.09 8.52
N VAL A 244 -7.41 3.00 7.66
CA VAL A 244 -8.70 3.66 7.89
C VAL A 244 -9.51 2.92 8.96
N MET A 245 -9.44 1.60 9.00
CA MET A 245 -10.02 0.83 10.13
C MET A 245 -9.48 1.32 11.48
N GLY A 246 -8.17 1.58 11.58
CA GLY A 246 -7.56 2.11 12.80
C GLY A 246 -8.11 3.47 13.20
N ILE A 247 -8.35 4.37 12.25
CA ILE A 247 -8.95 5.69 12.50
C ILE A 247 -10.42 5.57 12.92
N ILE A 248 -11.21 4.73 12.26
CA ILE A 248 -12.62 4.49 12.66
C ILE A 248 -12.69 3.88 14.06
N ALA A 249 -11.85 2.89 14.35
CA ALA A 249 -11.78 2.29 15.68
C ALA A 249 -11.41 3.31 16.76
N ALA A 250 -10.41 4.17 16.49
CA ALA A 250 -10.04 5.26 17.38
C ALA A 250 -11.20 6.26 17.61
N ALA A 251 -11.99 6.56 16.57
CA ALA A 251 -13.17 7.41 16.69
C ALA A 251 -14.27 6.77 17.55
N LEU A 252 -14.49 5.47 17.37
CA LEU A 252 -15.47 4.70 18.18
C LEU A 252 -15.04 4.67 19.65
N VAL A 253 -13.75 4.49 19.95
CA VAL A 253 -13.23 4.55 21.32
C VAL A 253 -13.39 5.97 21.90
N ALA A 254 -13.02 7.01 21.16
CA ALA A 254 -13.16 8.39 21.60
C ALA A 254 -14.62 8.81 21.87
N ALA A 255 -15.59 8.17 21.19
CA ALA A 255 -17.01 8.38 21.40
C ALA A 255 -17.61 7.47 22.50
N GLY A 256 -16.82 6.60 23.14
CA GLY A 256 -17.30 5.65 24.15
C GLY A 256 -18.20 4.55 23.58
N GLN A 257 -18.07 4.23 22.28
CA GLN A 257 -18.82 3.16 21.61
C GLN A 257 -18.01 1.86 21.50
N LEU A 258 -16.73 1.89 21.86
CA LEU A 258 -15.83 0.76 21.84
C LEU A 258 -14.85 0.87 23.01
N ASP A 259 -14.65 -0.21 23.75
CA ASP A 259 -13.75 -0.23 24.90
C ASP A 259 -12.28 -0.43 24.48
N ASP A 260 -12.05 -1.26 23.47
CA ASP A 260 -10.70 -1.52 22.92
C ASP A 260 -10.77 -1.66 21.39
N ILE A 261 -9.80 -1.07 20.72
CA ILE A 261 -9.62 -1.13 19.27
C ILE A 261 -9.60 -2.57 18.73
N LYS A 262 -9.13 -3.52 19.55
CA LYS A 262 -9.08 -4.95 19.18
C LYS A 262 -10.48 -5.57 19.00
N ASN A 263 -11.50 -5.01 19.63
CA ASN A 263 -12.89 -5.47 19.57
C ASN A 263 -13.66 -4.80 18.43
N MET A 264 -12.97 -4.35 17.40
CA MET A 264 -13.55 -3.63 16.26
C MET A 264 -14.71 -4.42 15.64
N PRO A 265 -15.89 -3.81 15.45
CA PRO A 265 -17.05 -4.45 14.84
C PRO A 265 -16.76 -4.86 13.39
N VAL A 266 -17.26 -6.01 12.95
CA VAL A 266 -17.03 -6.60 11.62
C VAL A 266 -17.45 -5.69 10.46
N TRP A 267 -18.43 -4.80 10.67
CA TRP A 267 -18.85 -3.85 9.65
C TRP A 267 -17.73 -2.86 9.25
N VAL A 268 -16.81 -2.54 10.17
CA VAL A 268 -15.70 -1.59 9.90
C VAL A 268 -14.76 -2.14 8.82
N PRO A 269 -14.17 -3.35 8.97
CA PRO A 269 -13.39 -3.94 7.88
C PRO A 269 -14.16 -4.05 6.57
N ILE A 270 -15.42 -4.53 6.61
CA ILE A 270 -16.22 -4.66 5.39
C ILE A 270 -16.39 -3.31 4.69
N ALA A 271 -16.71 -2.25 5.42
CA ALA A 271 -16.88 -0.91 4.86
C ALA A 271 -15.57 -0.36 4.26
N CYS A 272 -14.42 -0.55 4.93
CA CYS A 272 -13.13 -0.09 4.45
C CYS A 272 -12.70 -0.85 3.19
N TYR A 273 -12.78 -2.19 3.16
CA TYR A 273 -12.45 -2.96 1.96
C TYR A 273 -13.40 -2.65 0.79
N ALA A 274 -14.67 -2.38 1.06
CA ALA A 274 -15.60 -1.92 0.03
C ALA A 274 -15.24 -0.53 -0.49
N ALA A 275 -14.91 0.42 0.40
CA ALA A 275 -14.56 1.79 0.03
C ALA A 275 -13.30 1.84 -0.83
N ILE A 276 -12.21 1.15 -0.42
CA ILE A 276 -10.97 1.12 -1.19
C ILE A 276 -11.16 0.39 -2.54
N GLY A 277 -11.94 -0.68 -2.58
CA GLY A 277 -12.28 -1.40 -3.82
C GLY A 277 -13.05 -0.50 -4.80
N LEU A 278 -14.09 0.20 -4.35
CA LEU A 278 -14.86 1.16 -5.16
C LEU A 278 -13.98 2.33 -5.62
N GLY A 279 -13.10 2.84 -4.76
CA GLY A 279 -12.12 3.86 -5.12
C GLY A 279 -11.19 3.38 -6.24
N THR A 280 -10.65 2.16 -6.12
CA THR A 280 -9.78 1.56 -7.13
C THR A 280 -10.47 1.43 -8.49
N LEU A 281 -11.77 1.12 -8.53
CA LEU A 281 -12.55 1.07 -9.77
C LEU A 281 -12.59 2.41 -10.50
N SER A 282 -12.52 3.53 -9.79
CA SER A 282 -12.50 4.86 -10.38
C SER A 282 -11.18 5.18 -11.10
N GLY A 283 -10.10 4.51 -10.74
CA GLY A 283 -8.78 4.58 -11.35
C GLY A 283 -8.05 5.92 -11.17
N GLY A 284 -6.77 5.87 -10.85
CA GLY A 284 -5.89 7.02 -10.64
C GLY A 284 -5.10 7.42 -11.90
N TRP A 285 -5.75 7.64 -13.04
CA TRP A 285 -5.11 7.72 -14.36
C TRP A 285 -3.99 8.76 -14.47
N ARG A 286 -4.06 9.87 -13.72
CA ARG A 286 -3.00 10.88 -13.71
C ARG A 286 -1.70 10.35 -13.12
N ILE A 287 -1.80 9.54 -12.06
CA ILE A 287 -0.67 8.93 -11.36
C ILE A 287 -0.18 7.69 -12.12
N VAL A 288 -1.08 6.90 -12.73
CA VAL A 288 -0.75 5.73 -13.57
C VAL A 288 0.27 6.10 -14.66
N LYS A 289 0.07 7.24 -15.34
CA LYS A 289 1.00 7.72 -16.36
C LYS A 289 2.39 8.00 -15.78
N THR A 290 2.47 8.59 -14.59
CA THR A 290 3.76 8.90 -13.95
C THR A 290 4.49 7.62 -13.57
N MET A 291 3.83 6.68 -12.90
CA MET A 291 4.45 5.45 -12.39
C MET A 291 4.75 4.44 -13.51
N GLY A 292 3.82 4.27 -14.44
CA GLY A 292 3.93 3.24 -15.48
C GLY A 292 4.91 3.59 -16.61
N THR A 293 5.22 4.88 -16.84
CA THR A 293 6.01 5.28 -18.03
C THR A 293 7.15 6.24 -17.75
N ARG A 294 7.14 6.96 -16.61
CA ARG A 294 8.13 8.02 -16.35
C ARG A 294 9.31 7.59 -15.49
N ILE A 295 9.25 6.49 -14.75
CA ILE A 295 10.35 6.00 -13.89
C ILE A 295 11.34 5.18 -14.72
N THR A 296 10.87 4.11 -15.35
CA THR A 296 11.63 3.26 -16.29
C THR A 296 10.66 2.59 -17.28
N LYS A 297 11.22 2.04 -18.37
CA LYS A 297 10.41 1.20 -19.29
C LYS A 297 10.29 -0.20 -18.69
N VAL A 298 9.07 -0.65 -18.48
CA VAL A 298 8.74 -1.96 -17.90
C VAL A 298 8.18 -2.88 -18.99
N THR A 299 8.75 -4.09 -19.12
CA THR A 299 8.21 -5.21 -19.90
C THR A 299 7.46 -6.17 -18.95
N PRO A 300 6.73 -7.19 -19.45
CA PRO A 300 6.05 -8.14 -18.58
C PRO A 300 6.97 -8.85 -17.57
N LEU A 301 8.21 -9.15 -17.94
CA LEU A 301 9.20 -9.75 -17.03
C LEU A 301 9.50 -8.81 -15.84
N GLU A 302 9.77 -7.55 -16.14
CA GLU A 302 10.04 -6.55 -15.10
C GLU A 302 8.76 -6.24 -14.28
N GLY A 303 7.59 -6.26 -14.91
CA GLY A 303 6.31 -6.12 -14.23
C GLY A 303 6.12 -7.22 -13.19
N VAL A 304 6.28 -8.48 -13.58
CA VAL A 304 6.26 -9.63 -12.65
C VAL A 304 7.22 -9.44 -11.50
N SER A 305 8.48 -9.08 -11.78
CA SER A 305 9.50 -8.92 -10.75
C SER A 305 9.18 -7.79 -9.76
N ALA A 306 8.73 -6.64 -10.28
CA ALA A 306 8.39 -5.49 -9.45
C ALA A 306 7.15 -5.74 -8.59
N GLU A 307 6.08 -6.30 -9.16
CA GLU A 307 4.84 -6.61 -8.46
C GLU A 307 5.02 -7.70 -7.39
N THR A 308 5.76 -8.76 -7.72
CA THR A 308 6.09 -9.82 -6.76
C THR A 308 6.90 -9.28 -5.58
N ALA A 309 7.91 -8.46 -5.85
CA ALA A 309 8.72 -7.84 -4.81
C ALA A 309 7.90 -6.88 -3.93
N GLY A 310 7.05 -6.08 -4.56
CA GLY A 310 6.12 -5.21 -3.85
C GLY A 310 5.17 -6.00 -2.96
N ALA A 311 4.57 -7.09 -3.46
CA ALA A 311 3.68 -7.95 -2.69
C ALA A 311 4.40 -8.56 -1.47
N ILE A 312 5.59 -9.13 -1.67
CA ILE A 312 6.40 -9.69 -0.57
C ILE A 312 6.68 -8.62 0.49
N THR A 313 7.09 -7.42 0.07
CA THR A 313 7.37 -6.31 0.99
C THR A 313 6.12 -5.92 1.79
N LEU A 314 4.95 -5.82 1.13
CA LEU A 314 3.70 -5.46 1.80
C LEU A 314 3.23 -6.53 2.78
N PHE A 315 3.33 -7.81 2.43
CA PHE A 315 2.98 -8.90 3.35
C PHE A 315 3.91 -8.95 4.57
N MET A 316 5.22 -8.71 4.37
CA MET A 316 6.18 -8.64 5.47
C MET A 316 5.88 -7.49 6.41
N THR A 317 5.65 -6.30 5.88
CA THR A 317 5.40 -5.09 6.69
C THR A 317 4.02 -5.13 7.37
N GLU A 318 3.01 -5.72 6.74
CA GLU A 318 1.71 -5.97 7.37
C GLU A 318 1.86 -6.92 8.57
N LYS A 319 2.60 -8.04 8.40
CA LYS A 319 2.86 -8.98 9.50
C LYS A 319 3.61 -8.32 10.67
N MET A 320 4.48 -7.36 10.39
CA MET A 320 5.19 -6.57 11.40
C MET A 320 4.30 -5.48 12.03
N GLY A 321 3.08 -5.29 11.52
CA GLY A 321 2.18 -4.22 11.93
C GLY A 321 2.72 -2.81 11.62
N ILE A 322 3.55 -2.68 10.58
CA ILE A 322 4.16 -1.41 10.21
C ILE A 322 3.37 -0.80 9.06
N PRO A 323 2.74 0.37 9.25
CA PRO A 323 2.06 1.07 8.17
C PRO A 323 3.09 1.62 7.19
N VAL A 324 3.13 1.05 6.00
CA VAL A 324 4.04 1.51 4.93
C VAL A 324 3.27 2.17 3.79
N SER A 325 3.99 2.91 2.97
CA SER A 325 3.50 3.44 1.71
C SER A 325 3.58 2.38 0.61
N THR A 326 2.44 1.98 0.11
CA THR A 326 2.34 1.09 -1.05
C THR A 326 2.93 1.74 -2.31
N THR A 327 2.74 3.07 -2.46
CA THR A 327 3.34 3.88 -3.54
C THR A 327 4.87 3.85 -3.51
N HIS A 328 5.48 4.03 -2.33
CA HIS A 328 6.94 3.97 -2.19
C HIS A 328 7.48 2.57 -2.45
N THR A 329 6.79 1.55 -1.95
CA THR A 329 7.18 0.15 -2.12
C THR A 329 7.22 -0.25 -3.59
N ILE A 330 6.14 -0.01 -4.36
CA ILE A 330 6.12 -0.37 -5.78
C ILE A 330 7.06 0.50 -6.61
N THR A 331 7.20 1.79 -6.26
CA THR A 331 8.17 2.67 -6.92
C THR A 331 9.59 2.16 -6.72
N GLY A 332 9.97 1.79 -5.50
CA GLY A 332 11.26 1.16 -5.22
C GLY A 332 11.47 -0.13 -6.02
N SER A 333 10.45 -0.98 -6.08
CA SER A 333 10.48 -2.22 -6.88
C SER A 333 10.69 -1.94 -8.37
N ILE A 334 10.00 -0.95 -8.94
CA ILE A 334 10.18 -0.52 -10.35
C ILE A 334 11.59 0.03 -10.58
N ILE A 335 12.14 0.79 -9.64
CA ILE A 335 13.53 1.27 -9.71
C ILE A 335 14.50 0.08 -9.67
N GLY A 336 14.28 -0.89 -8.79
CA GLY A 336 15.10 -2.09 -8.66
C GLY A 336 15.22 -2.87 -9.98
N VAL A 337 14.09 -3.19 -10.63
CA VAL A 337 14.14 -3.88 -11.93
C VAL A 337 14.74 -3.02 -13.04
N GLY A 338 14.58 -1.70 -12.99
CA GLY A 338 15.24 -0.79 -13.93
C GLY A 338 16.75 -0.80 -13.77
N ALA A 339 17.23 -0.76 -12.54
CA ALA A 339 18.65 -0.74 -12.18
C ALA A 339 19.39 -2.03 -12.56
N THR A 340 18.73 -3.20 -12.54
CA THR A 340 19.32 -4.47 -12.97
C THR A 340 19.62 -4.52 -14.47
N LYS A 341 18.91 -3.77 -15.30
CA LYS A 341 19.25 -3.64 -16.73
C LYS A 341 20.52 -2.78 -16.90
N ARG A 342 20.46 -1.58 -16.39
CA ARG A 342 21.54 -0.58 -16.31
C ARG A 342 21.06 0.60 -15.45
N LEU A 343 21.95 1.20 -14.69
CA LEU A 343 21.60 2.34 -13.82
C LEU A 343 21.02 3.52 -14.62
N SER A 344 21.44 3.71 -15.88
CA SER A 344 20.91 4.74 -16.79
C SER A 344 19.51 4.45 -17.34
N ALA A 345 18.94 3.25 -17.13
CA ALA A 345 17.56 2.94 -17.50
C ALA A 345 16.56 3.59 -16.53
N VAL A 346 16.98 3.93 -15.32
CA VAL A 346 16.18 4.66 -14.33
C VAL A 346 16.31 6.16 -14.57
N ARG A 347 15.17 6.84 -14.63
CA ARG A 347 15.12 8.30 -14.76
C ARG A 347 15.26 8.95 -13.38
N TRP A 348 16.50 9.07 -12.91
CA TRP A 348 16.85 9.56 -11.57
C TRP A 348 16.26 10.93 -11.24
N GLY A 349 16.12 11.85 -12.22
CA GLY A 349 15.46 13.14 -11.99
C GLY A 349 14.01 13.01 -11.56
N VAL A 350 13.27 12.05 -12.13
CA VAL A 350 11.89 11.74 -11.67
C VAL A 350 11.92 11.13 -10.27
N THR A 351 12.83 10.20 -10.01
CA THR A 351 12.99 9.55 -8.71
C THR A 351 13.27 10.55 -7.60
N VAL A 352 14.16 11.53 -7.83
CA VAL A 352 14.47 12.58 -6.84
C VAL A 352 13.23 13.45 -6.55
N ASN A 353 12.46 13.81 -7.58
CA ASN A 353 11.21 14.56 -7.37
C ASN A 353 10.18 13.76 -6.54
N LEU A 354 10.12 12.44 -6.73
CA LEU A 354 9.27 11.57 -5.91
C LEU A 354 9.76 11.51 -4.46
N LEU A 355 11.06 11.43 -4.22
CA LEU A 355 11.63 11.47 -2.86
C LEU A 355 11.27 12.76 -2.13
N TRP A 356 11.33 13.91 -2.79
CA TRP A 356 10.88 15.17 -2.18
C TRP A 356 9.39 15.15 -1.84
N ALA A 357 8.53 14.63 -2.73
CA ALA A 357 7.11 14.49 -2.45
C ALA A 357 6.87 13.58 -1.23
N TRP A 358 7.66 12.51 -1.06
CA TRP A 358 7.55 11.58 0.05
C TRP A 358 7.92 12.23 1.39
N ILE A 359 9.03 12.99 1.43
CA ILE A 359 9.50 13.67 2.63
C ILE A 359 8.53 14.77 3.06
N LEU A 360 8.01 15.54 2.09
CA LEU A 360 7.15 16.69 2.37
C LEU A 360 5.72 16.31 2.77
N THR A 361 5.26 15.11 2.44
CA THR A 361 3.87 14.70 2.69
C THR A 361 3.49 14.78 4.17
N ILE A 362 4.32 14.24 5.08
CA ILE A 362 4.01 14.24 6.54
C ILE A 362 4.00 15.65 7.10
N PRO A 363 5.04 16.49 6.90
CA PRO A 363 5.03 17.87 7.45
C PRO A 363 3.88 18.73 6.93
N VAL A 364 3.60 18.63 5.62
CA VAL A 364 2.54 19.46 5.02
C VAL A 364 1.16 19.03 5.51
N SER A 365 0.86 17.73 5.52
CA SER A 365 -0.41 17.23 6.06
C SER A 365 -0.57 17.53 7.55
N ALA A 366 0.52 17.50 8.33
CA ALA A 366 0.49 17.87 9.74
C ALA A 366 0.16 19.35 9.95
N ILE A 367 0.80 20.26 9.19
CA ILE A 367 0.50 21.70 9.25
C ILE A 367 -0.95 21.97 8.84
N MET A 368 -1.43 21.34 7.75
CA MET A 368 -2.82 21.48 7.31
C MET A 368 -3.80 21.03 8.38
N ALA A 369 -3.53 19.90 9.04
CA ALA A 369 -4.37 19.38 10.10
C ALA A 369 -4.39 20.27 11.34
N ALA A 370 -3.25 20.86 11.71
CA ALA A 370 -3.17 21.84 12.78
C ALA A 370 -4.02 23.08 12.47
N VAL A 371 -3.94 23.60 11.23
CA VAL A 371 -4.77 24.74 10.79
C VAL A 371 -6.26 24.39 10.88
N VAL A 372 -6.66 23.24 10.35
CA VAL A 372 -8.06 22.80 10.43
C VAL A 372 -8.51 22.64 11.88
N TYR A 373 -7.65 22.09 12.76
CA TYR A 373 -7.94 21.94 14.16
C TYR A 373 -8.19 23.31 14.85
N PHE A 374 -7.35 24.32 14.62
CA PHE A 374 -7.57 25.65 15.17
C PHE A 374 -8.84 26.32 14.63
N ILE A 375 -9.16 26.11 13.35
CA ILE A 375 -10.42 26.59 12.78
C ILE A 375 -11.63 25.95 13.48
N THR A 376 -11.61 24.63 13.69
CA THR A 376 -12.71 23.93 14.39
C THR A 376 -12.91 24.42 15.82
N ARG A 377 -11.85 24.87 16.51
CA ARG A 377 -11.93 25.44 17.86
C ARG A 377 -12.58 26.82 17.92
N ILE A 378 -12.60 27.56 16.82
CA ILE A 378 -13.24 28.87 16.77
C ILE A 378 -14.78 28.73 16.77
N PHE A 379 -15.28 27.61 16.27
CA PHE A 379 -16.72 27.34 16.12
C PHE A 379 -17.31 26.44 17.20
N ASN A 380 -16.48 25.95 18.13
CA ASN A 380 -16.88 25.19 19.33
C ASN A 380 -16.63 26.03 20.59
#